data_97d6a168db94f773472a9f880662463f
#
_entry.id   97d6a168db94f773472a9f880662463f
#
_cell.length_a   1.000
_cell.length_b   1.000
_cell.length_c   1.000
_cell.angle_alpha   90.00
_cell.angle_beta   90.00
_cell.angle_gamma   90.00
#
_symmetry.space_group_name_H-M   'P 1'
#
loop_
_entity.id
_entity.type
_entity.pdbx_description
1 polymer ?
#
loop_
_entity_poly.entity_id
_entity_poly.type
_entity_poly.pdbx_seq_one_letter_code
_entity_poly.pdbx_strand_id
1 'polypeptide(L)'
;AVTQLTQAPSNLSWSPDGSQIAFSMFTPKSKPAPVSLPGKPEGANWTEAPKYVDKDNYRFDGGGYAKDGHQQIYVMPATGGSPRQLTDDEFNHGGQLAWSPDSKHIFFSANRRDDAFRQPVNSEIYRLTLSSKEISAVTDRNGPDSSPKVSPDGEKIAFTGYDDTKMSFQASNLYVMDLDGSDV
;
A
#
# COMPACT_ATOMS: atom_id res chain seq x y z
N ALA A 1 -18.65 14.23 -9.83
CA ALA A 1 -17.45 13.40 -9.69
C ALA A 1 -16.26 14.13 -10.29
N VAL A 2 -15.11 14.10 -9.66
CA VAL A 2 -13.87 14.73 -10.14
C VAL A 2 -13.04 13.79 -11.00
N THR A 3 -13.32 12.49 -10.96
CA THR A 3 -12.66 11.44 -11.76
C THR A 3 -13.55 10.21 -11.90
N GLN A 4 -13.19 9.33 -12.85
CA GLN A 4 -13.74 7.98 -12.98
C GLN A 4 -12.59 6.98 -12.83
N LEU A 5 -12.69 6.09 -11.84
CA LEU A 5 -11.66 5.10 -11.51
C LEU A 5 -12.19 3.70 -11.80
N THR A 6 -11.29 2.80 -12.18
CA THR A 6 -11.62 1.39 -12.46
C THR A 6 -11.79 0.55 -11.20
N GLN A 7 -11.23 1.02 -10.08
CA GLN A 7 -11.32 0.40 -8.75
C GLN A 7 -11.64 1.48 -7.72
N ALA A 8 -12.19 1.09 -6.58
CA ALA A 8 -12.51 2.01 -5.50
C ALA A 8 -11.22 2.56 -4.85
N PRO A 9 -11.06 3.88 -4.72
CA PRO A 9 -9.96 4.48 -3.99
C PRO A 9 -10.19 4.36 -2.47
N SER A 10 -9.09 4.35 -1.72
CA SER A 10 -9.07 4.36 -0.26
C SER A 10 -7.97 5.27 0.26
N ASN A 11 -7.97 5.54 1.57
CA ASN A 11 -6.91 6.33 2.24
C ASN A 11 -6.65 7.70 1.60
N LEU A 12 -7.72 8.44 1.31
CA LEU A 12 -7.61 9.75 0.69
C LEU A 12 -6.91 10.74 1.62
N SER A 13 -5.95 11.48 1.07
CA SER A 13 -5.19 12.50 1.79
C SER A 13 -4.93 13.70 0.90
N TRP A 14 -5.29 14.90 1.37
CA TRP A 14 -4.99 16.15 0.68
C TRP A 14 -3.53 16.54 0.86
N SER A 15 -2.92 17.07 -0.20
CA SER A 15 -1.64 17.77 -0.06
C SER A 15 -1.83 19.06 0.73
N PRO A 16 -0.84 19.46 1.56
CA PRO A 16 -0.93 20.68 2.37
C PRO A 16 -1.18 21.96 1.56
N ASP A 17 -0.69 22.02 0.33
CA ASP A 17 -0.92 23.13 -0.59
C ASP A 17 -2.31 23.11 -1.26
N GLY A 18 -3.12 22.09 -1.00
CA GLY A 18 -4.45 21.91 -1.56
C GLY A 18 -4.49 21.58 -3.06
N SER A 19 -3.35 21.35 -3.71
CA SER A 19 -3.28 21.18 -5.17
C SER A 19 -3.55 19.74 -5.62
N GLN A 20 -3.32 18.76 -4.75
CA GLN A 20 -3.40 17.33 -5.09
C GLN A 20 -4.12 16.52 -4.00
N ILE A 21 -4.66 15.37 -4.42
CA ILE A 21 -5.21 14.35 -3.55
C ILE A 21 -4.41 13.07 -3.79
N ALA A 22 -3.82 12.50 -2.74
CA ALA A 22 -3.23 11.17 -2.75
C ALA A 22 -4.27 10.14 -2.30
N PHE A 23 -4.17 8.93 -2.83
CA PHE A 23 -5.02 7.81 -2.43
C PHE A 23 -4.36 6.47 -2.76
N SER A 24 -4.82 5.41 -2.11
CA SER A 24 -4.49 4.04 -2.46
C SER A 24 -5.57 3.45 -3.34
N MET A 25 -5.19 2.65 -4.33
CA MET A 25 -6.14 1.93 -5.17
C MET A 25 -5.55 0.58 -5.58
N PHE A 26 -6.40 -0.46 -5.59
CA PHE A 26 -5.97 -1.77 -6.07
C PHE A 26 -5.64 -1.71 -7.56
N THR A 27 -4.44 -2.14 -7.92
CA THR A 27 -3.95 -2.22 -9.29
C THR A 27 -3.87 -3.68 -9.70
N PRO A 28 -4.80 -4.18 -10.53
CA PRO A 28 -4.76 -5.54 -11.02
C PRO A 28 -3.48 -5.78 -11.84
N LYS A 29 -2.82 -6.92 -11.61
CA LYS A 29 -1.67 -7.37 -12.38
C LYS A 29 -1.94 -8.79 -12.85
N SER A 30 -2.37 -8.94 -14.10
CA SER A 30 -2.63 -10.25 -14.68
C SER A 30 -1.32 -11.04 -14.82
N LYS A 31 -1.34 -12.27 -14.32
CA LYS A 31 -0.28 -13.25 -14.61
C LYS A 31 -0.79 -14.20 -15.69
N PRO A 32 -0.01 -14.50 -16.74
CA PRO A 32 -0.38 -15.53 -17.69
C PRO A 32 -0.45 -16.89 -16.98
N ALA A 33 -1.48 -17.67 -17.28
CA ALA A 33 -1.53 -19.05 -16.81
C ALA A 33 -0.32 -19.84 -17.37
N PRO A 34 0.26 -20.76 -16.57
CA PRO A 34 1.45 -21.53 -16.98
C PRO A 34 1.17 -22.49 -18.14
N VAL A 35 -0.11 -22.74 -18.42
CA VAL A 35 -0.58 -23.61 -19.50
C VAL A 35 -1.71 -22.92 -20.27
N SER A 36 -1.71 -23.12 -21.59
CA SER A 36 -2.83 -22.72 -22.42
C SER A 36 -3.86 -23.84 -22.45
N LEU A 37 -5.08 -23.53 -22.04
CA LEU A 37 -6.20 -24.45 -22.14
C LEU A 37 -6.84 -24.35 -23.54
N PRO A 38 -7.47 -25.43 -24.05
CA PRO A 38 -8.25 -25.37 -25.29
C PRO A 38 -9.31 -24.26 -25.20
N GLY A 39 -9.57 -23.61 -26.31
CA GLY A 39 -10.66 -22.63 -26.40
C GLY A 39 -12.02 -23.29 -26.15
N LYS A 40 -12.93 -22.56 -25.51
CA LYS A 40 -14.30 -23.01 -25.30
C LYS A 40 -14.99 -23.20 -26.67
N PRO A 41 -15.56 -24.38 -26.97
CA PRO A 41 -16.33 -24.57 -28.19
C PRO A 41 -17.55 -23.64 -28.21
N GLU A 42 -17.96 -23.24 -29.41
CA GLU A 42 -19.14 -22.41 -29.60
C GLU A 42 -20.39 -23.12 -29.04
N GLY A 43 -21.19 -22.39 -28.27
CA GLY A 43 -22.41 -22.92 -27.64
C GLY A 43 -22.21 -23.82 -26.42
N ALA A 44 -20.98 -24.16 -26.05
CA ALA A 44 -20.72 -24.98 -24.87
C ALA A 44 -20.99 -24.19 -23.57
N ASN A 45 -21.60 -24.83 -22.57
CA ASN A 45 -21.77 -24.26 -21.22
C ASN A 45 -20.65 -24.82 -20.30
N TRP A 46 -19.49 -24.16 -20.31
CA TRP A 46 -18.37 -24.55 -19.44
C TRP A 46 -18.48 -23.89 -18.07
N THR A 47 -18.00 -24.57 -17.05
CA THR A 47 -17.72 -23.98 -15.76
C THR A 47 -16.60 -22.96 -15.86
N GLU A 48 -16.39 -22.16 -14.82
CA GLU A 48 -15.24 -21.27 -14.72
C GLU A 48 -13.93 -22.04 -14.93
N ALA A 49 -12.95 -21.39 -15.56
CA ALA A 49 -11.62 -21.96 -15.74
C ALA A 49 -10.99 -22.31 -14.37
N PRO A 50 -10.15 -23.35 -14.29
CA PRO A 50 -9.41 -23.67 -13.08
C PRO A 50 -8.60 -22.49 -12.63
N LYS A 51 -8.55 -22.25 -11.31
CA LYS A 51 -7.71 -21.22 -10.70
C LYS A 51 -6.32 -21.76 -10.51
N TYR A 52 -5.33 -21.05 -11.02
CA TYR A 52 -3.94 -21.31 -10.74
C TYR A 52 -3.52 -20.57 -9.47
N VAL A 53 -2.90 -21.28 -8.54
CA VAL A 53 -2.44 -20.75 -7.26
C VAL A 53 -0.93 -20.94 -7.20
N ASP A 54 -0.21 -19.84 -7.07
CA ASP A 54 1.27 -19.79 -6.97
C ASP A 54 1.75 -19.03 -5.73
N LYS A 55 0.84 -18.75 -4.78
CA LYS A 55 1.11 -18.00 -3.55
C LYS A 55 0.63 -18.78 -2.34
N ASP A 56 1.37 -18.71 -1.25
CA ASP A 56 0.99 -19.32 0.02
C ASP A 56 -0.32 -18.72 0.57
N ASN A 57 -0.45 -17.38 0.52
CA ASN A 57 -1.68 -16.67 0.89
C ASN A 57 -2.58 -16.49 -0.34
N TYR A 58 -3.30 -17.52 -0.72
CA TYR A 58 -4.18 -17.49 -1.90
C TYR A 58 -5.67 -17.25 -1.57
N ARG A 59 -6.04 -17.34 -0.28
CA ARG A 59 -7.43 -17.21 0.16
C ARG A 59 -7.51 -16.58 1.53
N PHE A 60 -8.49 -15.69 1.71
CA PHE A 60 -8.79 -15.03 2.99
C PHE A 60 -10.21 -15.39 3.45
N ASP A 61 -10.39 -15.62 4.76
CA ASP A 61 -11.71 -15.81 5.36
C ASP A 61 -12.57 -14.57 5.13
N GLY A 62 -13.79 -14.78 4.62
CA GLY A 62 -14.71 -13.70 4.25
C GLY A 62 -14.33 -12.95 2.97
N GLY A 63 -13.06 -12.97 2.55
CA GLY A 63 -12.56 -12.26 1.36
C GLY A 63 -12.48 -13.10 0.08
N GLY A 64 -12.51 -14.44 0.21
CA GLY A 64 -12.37 -15.35 -0.91
C GLY A 64 -10.93 -15.46 -1.45
N TYR A 65 -10.79 -15.79 -2.72
CA TYR A 65 -9.47 -15.91 -3.35
C TYR A 65 -8.77 -14.55 -3.49
N ALA A 66 -7.45 -14.54 -3.17
CA ALA A 66 -6.62 -13.38 -3.39
C ALA A 66 -6.63 -12.97 -4.88
N LYS A 67 -6.87 -11.70 -5.14
CA LYS A 67 -6.78 -11.15 -6.50
C LYS A 67 -5.33 -10.92 -6.87
N ASP A 68 -4.99 -11.12 -8.15
CA ASP A 68 -3.66 -10.76 -8.66
C ASP A 68 -3.55 -9.25 -8.82
N GLY A 69 -2.55 -8.68 -8.16
CA GLY A 69 -2.31 -7.25 -8.08
C GLY A 69 -2.02 -6.79 -6.66
N HIS A 70 -1.79 -5.49 -6.50
CA HIS A 70 -1.42 -4.88 -5.24
C HIS A 70 -2.09 -3.52 -5.06
N GLN A 71 -2.24 -3.09 -3.81
CA GLN A 71 -2.62 -1.71 -3.48
C GLN A 71 -1.46 -0.79 -3.83
N GLN A 72 -1.71 0.17 -4.71
CA GLN A 72 -0.71 1.14 -5.15
C GLN A 72 -1.11 2.56 -4.78
N ILE A 73 -0.13 3.46 -4.67
CA ILE A 73 -0.34 4.87 -4.34
C ILE A 73 -0.48 5.68 -5.62
N TYR A 74 -1.50 6.53 -5.64
CA TYR A 74 -1.82 7.45 -6.72
C TYR A 74 -1.94 8.87 -6.21
N VAL A 75 -1.70 9.83 -7.09
CA VAL A 75 -2.07 11.23 -6.89
C VAL A 75 -2.86 11.75 -8.08
N MET A 76 -3.72 12.73 -7.83
CA MET A 76 -4.44 13.45 -8.88
C MET A 76 -4.58 14.92 -8.52
N PRO A 77 -4.74 15.83 -9.52
CA PRO A 77 -5.07 17.21 -9.24
C PRO A 77 -6.38 17.34 -8.46
N ALA A 78 -6.45 18.25 -7.50
CA ALA A 78 -7.66 18.52 -6.72
C ALA A 78 -8.83 19.01 -7.60
N THR A 79 -8.51 19.63 -8.74
CA THR A 79 -9.49 20.10 -9.73
C THR A 79 -10.07 18.97 -10.61
N GLY A 80 -9.57 17.75 -10.45
CA GLY A 80 -9.97 16.58 -11.23
C GLY A 80 -9.00 16.24 -12.36
N GLY A 81 -9.31 15.17 -13.10
CA GLY A 81 -8.48 14.67 -14.19
C GLY A 81 -8.04 13.22 -13.99
N SER A 82 -7.00 12.83 -14.71
CA SER A 82 -6.48 11.45 -14.63
C SER A 82 -5.52 11.29 -13.46
N PRO A 83 -5.65 10.23 -12.67
CA PRO A 83 -4.71 9.93 -11.60
C PRO A 83 -3.36 9.51 -12.19
N ARG A 84 -2.29 9.88 -11.50
CA ARG A 84 -0.92 9.44 -11.77
C ARG A 84 -0.50 8.40 -10.74
N GLN A 85 -0.15 7.22 -11.20
CA GLN A 85 0.39 6.17 -10.36
C GLN A 85 1.81 6.52 -9.89
N LEU A 86 2.06 6.40 -8.60
CA LEU A 86 3.36 6.68 -7.98
C LEU A 86 4.15 5.41 -7.67
N THR A 87 3.47 4.33 -7.29
CA THR A 87 4.12 3.04 -7.00
C THR A 87 3.62 1.97 -7.97
N ASP A 88 4.50 1.05 -8.40
CA ASP A 88 4.18 -0.05 -9.33
C ASP A 88 5.09 -1.26 -9.06
N ASP A 89 5.08 -1.72 -7.83
CA ASP A 89 5.86 -2.87 -7.39
C ASP A 89 4.97 -4.00 -6.85
N GLU A 90 5.57 -5.07 -6.36
CA GLU A 90 4.85 -6.27 -5.89
C GLU A 90 4.49 -6.23 -4.40
N PHE A 91 4.39 -5.02 -3.83
CA PHE A 91 4.01 -4.81 -2.43
C PHE A 91 2.69 -4.05 -2.33
N ASN A 92 2.00 -4.25 -1.19
CA ASN A 92 0.78 -3.53 -0.88
C ASN A 92 1.07 -2.24 -0.12
N HIS A 93 0.60 -1.11 -0.64
CA HIS A 93 0.71 0.22 -0.05
C HIS A 93 -0.67 0.74 0.40
N GLY A 94 -1.40 -0.09 1.15
CA GLY A 94 -2.80 0.14 1.51
C GLY A 94 -3.01 0.88 2.84
N GLY A 95 -1.95 1.39 3.49
CA GLY A 95 -2.02 2.12 4.74
C GLY A 95 -2.44 3.59 4.59
N GLN A 96 -2.54 4.29 5.73
CA GLN A 96 -2.78 5.73 5.74
C GLN A 96 -1.63 6.48 5.07
N LEU A 97 -1.96 7.56 4.35
CA LEU A 97 -1.02 8.43 3.67
C LEU A 97 -0.87 9.74 4.43
N ALA A 98 0.36 10.15 4.69
CA ALA A 98 0.69 11.43 5.32
C ALA A 98 1.63 12.24 4.43
N TRP A 99 1.27 13.48 4.10
CA TRP A 99 2.09 14.37 3.30
C TRP A 99 3.15 15.07 4.14
N SER A 100 4.30 15.33 3.53
CA SER A 100 5.23 16.34 4.03
C SER A 100 4.64 17.75 3.84
N PRO A 101 4.97 18.73 4.71
CA PRO A 101 4.41 20.10 4.60
C PRO A 101 4.72 20.80 3.27
N ASP A 102 5.82 20.46 2.62
CA ASP A 102 6.22 20.98 1.31
C ASP A 102 5.50 20.31 0.13
N SER A 103 4.58 19.38 0.40
CA SER A 103 3.81 18.61 -0.60
C SER A 103 4.67 17.80 -1.59
N LYS A 104 5.92 17.49 -1.24
CA LYS A 104 6.85 16.76 -2.13
C LYS A 104 7.01 15.29 -1.79
N HIS A 105 6.65 14.89 -0.58
CA HIS A 105 6.79 13.54 -0.08
C HIS A 105 5.48 13.02 0.51
N ILE A 106 5.29 11.70 0.43
CA ILE A 106 4.21 10.98 1.09
C ILE A 106 4.84 9.91 1.98
N PHE A 107 4.47 9.91 3.26
CA PHE A 107 4.81 8.86 4.21
C PHE A 107 3.67 7.85 4.28
N PHE A 108 4.02 6.57 4.29
CA PHE A 108 3.06 5.47 4.33
C PHE A 108 3.66 4.25 5.00
N SER A 109 2.82 3.33 5.47
CA SER A 109 3.26 2.06 6.03
C SER A 109 3.07 0.94 5.01
N ALA A 110 4.07 0.05 4.93
CA ALA A 110 4.00 -1.16 4.13
C ALA A 110 4.93 -2.24 4.69
N ASN A 111 4.61 -3.50 4.44
CA ASN A 111 5.56 -4.60 4.58
C ASN A 111 6.17 -4.88 3.20
N ARG A 112 7.39 -4.37 2.97
CA ARG A 112 8.12 -4.48 1.70
C ARG A 112 9.28 -5.48 1.77
N ARG A 113 9.15 -6.49 2.61
CA ARG A 113 10.13 -7.56 2.76
C ARG A 113 9.85 -8.67 1.76
N ASP A 114 10.90 -9.30 1.24
CA ASP A 114 10.78 -10.48 0.36
C ASP A 114 10.08 -11.66 1.06
N ASP A 115 10.24 -11.73 2.38
CA ASP A 115 9.61 -12.74 3.24
C ASP A 115 8.38 -12.22 4.01
N ALA A 116 7.70 -11.18 3.51
CA ALA A 116 6.52 -10.57 4.14
C ALA A 116 5.44 -11.58 4.54
N PHE A 117 5.32 -12.66 3.78
CA PHE A 117 4.43 -13.77 4.10
C PHE A 117 4.77 -14.44 5.44
N ARG A 118 6.07 -14.57 5.78
CA ARG A 118 6.54 -15.18 7.03
C ARG A 118 6.62 -14.19 8.19
N GLN A 119 6.62 -12.92 7.88
CA GLN A 119 6.65 -11.80 8.83
C GLN A 119 5.50 -10.81 8.57
N PRO A 120 4.23 -11.26 8.65
CA PRO A 120 3.09 -10.48 8.18
C PRO A 120 2.85 -9.18 8.95
N VAL A 121 3.36 -9.09 10.17
CA VAL A 121 3.23 -7.91 11.03
C VAL A 121 4.42 -6.96 10.97
N ASN A 122 5.48 -7.28 10.22
CA ASN A 122 6.72 -6.51 10.19
C ASN A 122 6.67 -5.44 9.09
N SER A 123 5.85 -4.40 9.30
CA SER A 123 5.73 -3.24 8.42
C SER A 123 6.57 -2.07 8.91
N GLU A 124 7.09 -1.29 7.96
CA GLU A 124 7.87 -0.09 8.22
C GLU A 124 7.19 1.16 7.67
N ILE A 125 7.61 2.33 8.15
CA ILE A 125 7.26 3.61 7.53
C ILE A 125 8.22 3.88 6.39
N TYR A 126 7.67 4.21 5.24
CA TYR A 126 8.41 4.60 4.03
C TYR A 126 8.11 6.03 3.65
N ARG A 127 9.09 6.68 3.02
CA ARG A 127 8.97 7.97 2.35
C ARG A 127 8.98 7.76 0.84
N LEU A 128 7.96 8.25 0.15
CA LEU A 128 7.86 8.30 -1.31
C LEU A 128 8.09 9.72 -1.79
N THR A 129 9.08 9.94 -2.64
CA THR A 129 9.35 11.22 -3.28
C THR A 129 8.53 11.34 -4.57
N LEU A 130 7.67 12.36 -4.68
CA LEU A 130 6.72 12.48 -5.80
C LEU A 130 7.37 12.67 -7.17
N SER A 131 8.50 13.38 -7.22
CA SER A 131 9.18 13.71 -8.48
C SER A 131 9.95 12.53 -9.07
N SER A 132 10.71 11.81 -8.24
CA SER A 132 11.53 10.66 -8.65
C SER A 132 10.79 9.33 -8.55
N LYS A 133 9.71 9.26 -7.76
CA LYS A 133 9.03 8.03 -7.33
C LYS A 133 9.91 7.10 -6.49
N GLU A 134 10.99 7.62 -5.95
CA GLU A 134 11.88 6.89 -5.06
C GLU A 134 11.20 6.60 -3.74
N ILE A 135 11.35 5.36 -3.24
CA ILE A 135 10.84 4.89 -1.96
C ILE A 135 12.04 4.56 -1.07
N SER A 136 12.10 5.18 0.10
CA SER A 136 13.12 4.89 1.12
C SER A 136 12.46 4.54 2.45
N ALA A 137 13.01 3.55 3.16
CA ALA A 137 12.58 3.23 4.52
C ALA A 137 12.97 4.38 5.47
N VAL A 138 12.08 4.70 6.41
CA VAL A 138 12.28 5.69 7.47
C VAL A 138 12.45 4.99 8.81
N THR A 139 11.76 3.86 9.02
CA THR A 139 11.96 2.99 10.19
C THR A 139 12.58 1.67 9.76
N ASP A 140 13.22 0.97 10.73
CA ASP A 140 13.80 -0.37 10.57
C ASP A 140 13.70 -1.08 11.93
N ARG A 141 12.46 -1.35 12.36
CA ARG A 141 12.17 -1.97 13.65
C ARG A 141 11.68 -3.40 13.46
N ASN A 142 11.75 -4.21 14.49
CA ASN A 142 11.17 -5.55 14.47
C ASN A 142 9.74 -5.52 15.01
N GLY A 143 8.79 -5.27 14.15
CA GLY A 143 7.37 -5.18 14.50
C GLY A 143 6.63 -4.26 13.53
N PRO A 144 5.34 -4.06 13.73
CA PRO A 144 4.58 -3.18 12.86
C PRO A 144 4.83 -1.71 13.22
N ASP A 145 5.26 -0.93 12.24
CA ASP A 145 5.20 0.52 12.27
C ASP A 145 4.13 0.98 11.29
N SER A 146 3.13 1.72 11.79
CA SER A 146 1.94 2.02 11.01
C SER A 146 1.32 3.39 11.32
N SER A 147 0.41 3.82 10.44
CA SER A 147 -0.39 5.04 10.63
C SER A 147 0.45 6.33 10.81
N PRO A 148 1.43 6.62 9.96
CA PRO A 148 2.26 7.80 10.10
C PRO A 148 1.42 9.09 10.02
N LYS A 149 1.79 10.08 10.84
CA LYS A 149 1.23 11.43 10.84
C LYS A 149 2.38 12.42 10.96
N VAL A 150 2.55 13.27 9.97
CA VAL A 150 3.54 14.35 10.00
C VAL A 150 2.98 15.49 10.86
N SER A 151 3.81 16.07 11.72
CA SER A 151 3.46 17.23 12.53
C SER A 151 3.22 18.46 11.65
N PRO A 152 2.40 19.43 12.10
CA PRO A 152 2.09 20.62 11.29
C PRO A 152 3.30 21.48 10.93
N ASP A 153 4.34 21.49 11.78
CA ASP A 153 5.62 22.16 11.51
C ASP A 153 6.54 21.38 10.58
N GLY A 154 6.23 20.07 10.36
CA GLY A 154 6.99 19.19 9.49
C GLY A 154 8.29 18.65 10.08
N GLU A 155 8.50 18.78 11.38
CA GLU A 155 9.74 18.34 12.03
C GLU A 155 9.66 16.89 12.51
N LYS A 156 8.45 16.39 12.84
CA LYS A 156 8.25 15.09 13.48
C LYS A 156 7.24 14.22 12.71
N ILE A 157 7.37 12.90 12.92
CA ILE A 157 6.37 11.90 12.53
C ILE A 157 5.91 11.16 13.78
N ALA A 158 4.60 11.18 14.04
CA ALA A 158 3.97 10.29 14.99
C ALA A 158 3.49 9.02 14.29
N PHE A 159 3.65 7.86 14.91
CA PHE A 159 3.19 6.59 14.36
C PHE A 159 2.85 5.60 15.47
N THR A 160 2.19 4.51 15.14
CA THR A 160 1.84 3.45 16.09
C THR A 160 2.57 2.15 15.73
N GLY A 161 2.95 1.41 16.76
CA GLY A 161 3.65 0.14 16.58
C GLY A 161 3.96 -0.55 17.90
N TYR A 162 4.69 -1.65 17.81
CA TYR A 162 5.25 -2.36 18.96
C TYR A 162 6.47 -3.20 18.53
N ASP A 163 7.36 -3.53 19.47
CA ASP A 163 8.42 -4.48 19.21
C ASP A 163 7.87 -5.90 19.27
N ASP A 164 7.96 -6.63 18.16
CA ASP A 164 7.37 -7.96 18.07
C ASP A 164 8.17 -8.99 18.90
N THR A 165 7.62 -9.37 20.03
CA THR A 165 8.16 -10.39 20.94
C THR A 165 7.59 -11.78 20.67
N LYS A 166 6.88 -11.98 19.55
CA LYS A 166 6.23 -13.23 19.16
C LYS A 166 5.14 -13.70 20.15
N MET A 167 4.59 -12.79 20.94
CA MET A 167 3.48 -13.07 21.82
C MET A 167 2.16 -13.06 21.05
N SER A 168 1.17 -13.84 21.50
CA SER A 168 -0.14 -13.95 20.85
C SER A 168 -0.96 -12.64 20.90
N PHE A 169 -0.62 -11.73 21.80
CA PHE A 169 -1.19 -10.40 21.88
C PHE A 169 -0.12 -9.39 22.30
N GLN A 170 -0.13 -8.23 21.69
CA GLN A 170 0.78 -7.14 22.01
C GLN A 170 0.03 -5.82 21.83
N ALA A 171 0.25 -4.88 22.75
CA ALA A 171 -0.36 -3.55 22.67
C ALA A 171 0.50 -2.63 21.80
N SER A 172 -0.14 -1.92 20.88
CA SER A 172 0.54 -0.85 20.14
C SER A 172 0.81 0.34 21.04
N ASN A 173 1.99 0.92 20.91
CA ASN A 173 2.40 2.17 21.52
C ASN A 173 2.34 3.30 20.48
N LEU A 174 2.33 4.52 20.96
CA LEU A 174 2.55 5.71 20.17
C LEU A 174 4.02 6.10 20.23
N TYR A 175 4.61 6.27 19.06
CA TYR A 175 5.99 6.71 18.88
C TYR A 175 6.04 8.07 18.18
N VAL A 176 7.11 8.80 18.41
CA VAL A 176 7.42 10.04 17.71
C VAL A 176 8.90 9.98 17.31
N MET A 177 9.20 10.36 16.09
CA MET A 177 10.57 10.42 15.54
C MET A 177 10.75 11.71 14.75
N ASP A 178 11.97 12.04 14.40
CA ASP A 178 12.28 13.08 13.45
C ASP A 178 11.84 12.69 12.02
N LEU A 179 11.68 13.67 11.15
CA LEU A 179 11.18 13.43 9.78
C LEU A 179 12.11 12.53 8.96
N ASP A 180 13.37 12.42 9.33
CA ASP A 180 14.36 11.54 8.70
C ASP A 180 14.44 10.13 9.32
N GLY A 181 13.67 9.88 10.38
CA GLY A 181 13.61 8.60 11.08
C GLY A 181 14.52 8.50 12.30
N SER A 182 15.26 9.56 12.64
CA SER A 182 16.06 9.61 13.86
C SER A 182 15.24 9.92 15.12
N ASP A 183 15.81 9.74 16.28
CA ASP A 183 15.26 10.09 17.59
C ASP A 183 13.86 9.50 17.88
N VAL A 184 13.72 8.19 17.68
CA VAL A 184 12.48 7.42 17.96
C VAL A 184 12.29 7.26 19.47
#